data_3863500c1c94ac6ba16dcd806f992e1d
#
_entry.id   3863500c1c94ac6ba16dcd806f992e1d
#
_cell.length_a   1.000
_cell.length_b   1.000
_cell.length_c   1.000
_cell.angle_alpha   90.00
_cell.angle_beta   90.00
_cell.angle_gamma   90.00
#
_symmetry.space_group_name_H-M   'P 1'
#
loop_
_entity.id
_entity.type
_entity.pdbx_description
1 polymer ?
#
loop_
_entity_poly.entity_id
_entity_poly.type
_entity_poly.pdbx_seq_one_letter_code
_entity_poly.pdbx_strand_id
1 'polypeptide(L)'
;MPKLLLFAALIYLPFLSFSQDVFDIGIRNIDIYFSQTNWDDSLDIYYANGLSERLIADSILIDGVADQNVGIKYKGNSSYNVANVKNPMNIKLDYVNNGQSIDGYNVLKLSNGFRDPSFVREVLSYEMASEYMPSPKATYAKVTVNGTLIGLYTCVQSIDDDFTNENFYERKGPFFKVDNTGIIVPGCSGSLGILEYYSDTNCYQRAYEMESTD
;
A
#
# COMPACT_ATOMS: atom_id res chain seq x y z
N MET A 1 -7.73 66.42 -28.03
CA MET A 1 -6.85 65.59 -27.18
C MET A 1 -7.56 64.28 -26.91
N PRO A 2 -7.22 63.16 -27.53
CA PRO A 2 -7.86 61.89 -27.24
C PRO A 2 -7.20 61.23 -26.02
N LYS A 3 -8.04 60.81 -25.07
CA LYS A 3 -7.65 60.05 -23.88
C LYS A 3 -7.35 58.61 -24.31
N LEU A 4 -6.09 58.20 -24.18
CA LEU A 4 -5.63 56.85 -24.36
C LEU A 4 -6.05 56.02 -23.15
N LEU A 5 -7.04 55.12 -23.28
CA LEU A 5 -7.43 54.11 -22.31
C LEU A 5 -6.49 52.93 -22.45
N LEU A 6 -5.55 52.78 -21.53
CA LEU A 6 -4.70 51.60 -21.39
C LEU A 6 -5.54 50.46 -20.79
N PHE A 7 -5.93 49.47 -21.63
CA PHE A 7 -6.50 48.21 -21.13
C PHE A 7 -5.34 47.33 -20.67
N ALA A 8 -5.17 47.20 -19.36
CA ALA A 8 -4.31 46.18 -18.78
C ALA A 8 -5.03 44.83 -18.88
N ALA A 9 -4.71 44.04 -19.91
CA ALA A 9 -5.12 42.64 -19.97
C ALA A 9 -4.34 41.85 -18.92
N LEU A 10 -5.00 41.52 -17.77
CA LEU A 10 -4.50 40.57 -16.80
C LEU A 10 -4.51 39.19 -17.46
N ILE A 11 -3.37 38.74 -17.93
CA ILE A 11 -3.18 37.35 -18.42
C ILE A 11 -3.28 36.44 -17.21
N TYR A 12 -4.42 35.82 -17.01
CA TYR A 12 -4.62 34.72 -16.10
C TYR A 12 -3.93 33.50 -16.71
N LEU A 13 -2.65 33.28 -16.39
CA LEU A 13 -1.98 31.99 -16.64
C LEU A 13 -2.52 31.00 -15.61
N PRO A 14 -3.27 29.96 -16.01
CA PRO A 14 -3.57 28.88 -15.09
C PRO A 14 -2.24 28.27 -14.67
N PHE A 15 -1.92 28.38 -13.38
CA PHE A 15 -0.89 27.53 -12.79
C PHE A 15 -1.40 26.09 -12.95
N LEU A 16 -0.88 25.38 -13.94
CA LEU A 16 -1.01 23.93 -14.01
C LEU A 16 -0.19 23.39 -12.84
N SER A 17 -0.86 23.22 -11.70
CA SER A 17 -0.33 22.43 -10.60
C SER A 17 -0.29 20.99 -11.11
N PHE A 18 0.87 20.53 -11.54
CA PHE A 18 1.09 19.09 -11.70
C PHE A 18 1.04 18.51 -10.29
N SER A 19 -0.07 17.90 -9.92
CA SER A 19 -0.13 17.04 -8.74
C SER A 19 0.81 15.88 -9.02
N GLN A 20 1.84 15.76 -8.21
CA GLN A 20 2.76 14.63 -8.28
C GLN A 20 2.04 13.44 -7.65
N ASP A 21 1.93 12.31 -8.40
CA ASP A 21 1.35 11.05 -7.91
C ASP A 21 2.18 10.56 -6.69
N VAL A 22 1.50 10.02 -5.69
CA VAL A 22 2.15 9.51 -4.47
C VAL A 22 3.22 8.46 -4.79
N PHE A 23 3.10 7.75 -5.90
CA PHE A 23 4.08 6.76 -6.35
C PHE A 23 5.11 7.28 -7.35
N ASP A 24 5.09 8.55 -7.72
CA ASP A 24 6.19 9.13 -8.50
C ASP A 24 7.51 8.94 -7.76
N ILE A 25 8.60 8.71 -8.50
CA ILE A 25 9.92 8.45 -7.91
C ILE A 25 10.34 9.60 -6.99
N GLY A 26 10.60 9.27 -5.73
CA GLY A 26 10.99 10.25 -4.72
C GLY A 26 10.97 9.67 -3.32
N ILE A 27 11.01 10.55 -2.33
CA ILE A 27 10.86 10.18 -0.92
C ILE A 27 9.64 10.92 -0.39
N ARG A 28 8.57 10.19 -0.08
CA ARG A 28 7.37 10.74 0.56
C ARG A 28 7.61 10.91 2.05
N ASN A 29 7.04 11.93 2.65
CA ASN A 29 7.00 12.06 4.10
C ASN A 29 5.65 11.50 4.58
N ILE A 30 5.70 10.51 5.44
CA ILE A 30 4.51 9.91 6.05
C ILE A 30 4.62 10.08 7.56
N ASP A 31 3.77 10.94 8.11
CA ASP A 31 3.73 11.23 9.54
C ASP A 31 2.44 10.64 10.12
N ILE A 32 2.56 9.68 11.03
CA ILE A 32 1.45 8.94 11.64
C ILE A 32 1.30 9.39 13.08
N TYR A 33 0.07 9.63 13.51
CA TYR A 33 -0.24 10.06 14.87
C TYR A 33 -1.25 9.12 15.53
N PHE A 34 -0.83 8.58 16.67
CA PHE A 34 -1.67 7.81 17.59
C PHE A 34 -1.80 8.55 18.91
N SER A 35 -3.01 8.67 19.46
CA SER A 35 -3.21 9.17 20.83
C SER A 35 -2.71 8.18 21.87
N GLN A 36 -2.71 6.88 21.57
CA GLN A 36 -2.16 5.87 22.46
C GLN A 36 -0.64 5.77 22.34
N THR A 37 0.04 5.71 23.49
CA THR A 37 1.52 5.64 23.53
C THR A 37 2.07 4.25 23.24
N ASN A 38 1.27 3.20 23.46
CA ASN A 38 1.64 1.78 23.26
C ASN A 38 1.16 1.26 21.89
N TRP A 39 1.17 2.10 20.87
CA TRP A 39 0.71 1.77 19.52
C TRP A 39 1.45 0.57 18.91
N ASP A 40 2.77 0.46 19.16
CA ASP A 40 3.62 -0.61 18.66
C ASP A 40 3.23 -1.96 19.28
N ASP A 41 3.15 -2.03 20.61
CA ASP A 41 2.68 -3.22 21.33
C ASP A 41 1.28 -3.66 20.86
N SER A 42 0.41 -2.70 20.58
CA SER A 42 -0.96 -2.98 20.12
C SER A 42 -0.96 -3.58 18.71
N LEU A 43 -0.13 -3.07 17.81
CA LEU A 43 0.06 -3.63 16.48
C LEU A 43 0.67 -5.03 16.52
N ASP A 44 1.62 -5.27 17.44
CA ASP A 44 2.21 -6.58 17.68
C ASP A 44 1.17 -7.59 18.18
N ILE A 45 0.31 -7.18 19.11
CA ILE A 45 -0.79 -8.03 19.61
C ILE A 45 -1.76 -8.38 18.48
N TYR A 46 -2.13 -7.42 17.64
CA TYR A 46 -3.01 -7.65 16.51
C TYR A 46 -2.39 -8.63 15.49
N TYR A 47 -1.12 -8.43 15.20
CA TYR A 47 -0.38 -9.30 14.28
C TYR A 47 -0.25 -10.73 14.83
N ALA A 48 0.16 -10.88 16.10
CA ALA A 48 0.37 -12.18 16.74
C ALA A 48 -0.92 -13.03 16.86
N ASN A 49 -2.07 -12.36 17.01
CA ASN A 49 -3.38 -13.01 17.06
C ASN A 49 -4.02 -13.21 15.67
N GLY A 50 -3.33 -12.83 14.59
CA GLY A 50 -3.88 -12.96 13.23
C GLY A 50 -5.14 -12.13 12.99
N LEU A 51 -5.29 -11.01 13.70
CA LEU A 51 -6.50 -10.19 13.61
C LEU A 51 -6.56 -9.50 12.24
N SER A 52 -7.74 -9.51 11.65
CA SER A 52 -8.02 -8.75 10.43
C SER A 52 -8.21 -7.27 10.71
N GLU A 53 -8.54 -6.91 11.95
CA GLU A 53 -8.73 -5.56 12.41
C GLU A 53 -7.45 -4.75 12.31
N ARG A 54 -7.64 -3.43 12.25
CA ARG A 54 -6.57 -2.45 12.17
C ARG A 54 -6.59 -1.56 13.41
N LEU A 55 -5.43 -1.19 13.88
CA LEU A 55 -5.28 -0.13 14.85
C LEU A 55 -5.62 1.20 14.17
N ILE A 56 -6.48 2.00 14.81
CA ILE A 56 -6.85 3.31 14.27
C ILE A 56 -5.81 4.33 14.69
N ALA A 57 -5.13 4.94 13.71
CA ALA A 57 -4.36 6.15 13.91
C ALA A 57 -5.30 7.36 13.82
N ASP A 58 -5.12 8.33 14.72
CA ASP A 58 -5.96 9.54 14.76
C ASP A 58 -5.82 10.34 13.46
N SER A 59 -4.59 10.40 12.95
CA SER A 59 -4.32 11.04 11.66
C SER A 59 -3.05 10.51 11.02
N ILE A 60 -2.98 10.70 9.70
CA ILE A 60 -1.78 10.52 8.88
C ILE A 60 -1.61 11.76 8.02
N LEU A 61 -0.36 12.21 7.84
CA LEU A 61 -0.02 13.22 6.85
C LEU A 61 0.90 12.57 5.81
N ILE A 62 0.54 12.71 4.54
CA ILE A 62 1.37 12.25 3.42
C ILE A 62 1.73 13.49 2.61
N ASP A 63 3.01 13.88 2.65
CA ASP A 63 3.52 15.14 2.07
C ASP A 63 2.67 16.37 2.46
N GLY A 64 2.13 16.38 3.69
CA GLY A 64 1.32 17.45 4.24
C GLY A 64 -0.18 17.35 3.96
N VAL A 65 -0.64 16.39 3.17
CA VAL A 65 -2.07 16.07 3.00
C VAL A 65 -2.52 15.17 4.14
N ALA A 66 -3.57 15.55 4.84
CA ALA A 66 -4.01 14.88 6.07
C ALA A 66 -5.29 14.06 5.85
N ASP A 67 -5.26 12.81 6.29
CA ASP A 67 -6.42 11.94 6.50
C ASP A 67 -6.56 11.59 7.99
N GLN A 68 -7.78 11.30 8.43
CA GLN A 68 -8.08 11.02 9.84
C GLN A 68 -8.70 9.64 10.01
N ASN A 69 -8.48 9.04 11.19
CA ASN A 69 -9.03 7.74 11.56
C ASN A 69 -8.65 6.63 10.57
N VAL A 70 -7.38 6.59 10.20
CA VAL A 70 -6.86 5.61 9.26
C VAL A 70 -6.53 4.29 9.95
N GLY A 71 -6.75 3.18 9.26
CA GLY A 71 -6.46 1.85 9.78
C GLY A 71 -5.05 1.39 9.47
N ILE A 72 -4.28 1.02 10.48
CA ILE A 72 -2.91 0.52 10.31
C ILE A 72 -2.80 -0.90 10.87
N LYS A 73 -2.10 -1.77 10.18
CA LYS A 73 -1.70 -3.08 10.69
C LYS A 73 -0.30 -3.45 10.25
N TYR A 74 0.39 -4.22 11.07
CA TYR A 74 1.62 -4.86 10.64
C TYR A 74 1.33 -5.94 9.60
N LYS A 75 2.28 -6.15 8.71
CA LYS A 75 2.22 -7.15 7.64
C LYS A 75 3.56 -7.89 7.51
N GLY A 76 3.60 -8.81 6.57
CA GLY A 76 4.82 -9.57 6.24
C GLY A 76 4.92 -10.83 7.07
N ASN A 77 5.58 -11.84 6.54
CA ASN A 77 5.84 -13.10 7.19
C ASN A 77 7.27 -13.12 7.78
N SER A 78 8.27 -13.19 6.90
CA SER A 78 9.69 -13.22 7.33
C SER A 78 10.27 -11.84 7.67
N SER A 79 9.61 -10.75 7.27
CA SER A 79 10.07 -9.36 7.47
C SER A 79 9.55 -8.71 8.76
N TYR A 80 8.55 -9.32 9.40
CA TYR A 80 8.07 -8.89 10.71
C TYR A 80 8.96 -9.43 11.83
N ASN A 81 9.20 -8.61 12.87
CA ASN A 81 9.92 -9.02 14.07
C ASN A 81 9.45 -8.18 15.26
N VAL A 82 8.84 -8.83 16.25
CA VAL A 82 8.33 -8.19 17.47
C VAL A 82 9.38 -7.40 18.28
N ALA A 83 10.66 -7.70 18.10
CA ALA A 83 11.74 -6.95 18.76
C ALA A 83 12.09 -5.62 18.07
N ASN A 84 11.45 -5.31 16.94
CA ASN A 84 11.74 -4.12 16.15
C ASN A 84 10.50 -3.26 15.98
N VAL A 85 10.62 -1.97 16.25
CA VAL A 85 9.56 -0.98 15.95
C VAL A 85 9.42 -0.76 14.43
N LYS A 86 10.50 -0.92 13.66
CA LYS A 86 10.49 -0.76 12.20
C LYS A 86 9.95 -2.02 11.53
N ASN A 87 8.68 -2.34 11.73
CA ASN A 87 7.97 -3.42 11.07
C ASN A 87 7.29 -2.96 9.77
N PRO A 88 7.05 -3.86 8.79
CA PRO A 88 6.30 -3.50 7.59
C PRO A 88 4.84 -3.23 7.94
N MET A 89 4.25 -2.22 7.30
CA MET A 89 2.88 -1.77 7.58
C MET A 89 1.98 -1.88 6.36
N ASN A 90 0.68 -2.02 6.61
CA ASN A 90 -0.36 -1.84 5.64
C ASN A 90 -1.30 -0.76 6.18
N ILE A 91 -1.38 0.37 5.47
CA ILE A 91 -2.17 1.54 5.82
C ILE A 91 -3.41 1.54 4.95
N LYS A 92 -4.60 1.63 5.57
CA LYS A 92 -5.88 1.79 4.88
C LYS A 92 -6.47 3.13 5.25
N LEU A 93 -6.48 4.06 4.29
CA LEU A 93 -6.91 5.44 4.50
C LEU A 93 -8.43 5.54 4.75
N ASP A 94 -9.21 4.80 4.01
CA ASP A 94 -10.67 4.77 4.08
C ASP A 94 -11.23 3.76 5.12
N TYR A 95 -10.42 3.39 6.13
CA TYR A 95 -10.82 2.34 7.09
C TYR A 95 -12.03 2.72 7.95
N VAL A 96 -12.09 3.96 8.40
CA VAL A 96 -13.24 4.49 9.18
C VAL A 96 -14.05 5.46 8.33
N ASN A 97 -13.39 6.36 7.64
CA ASN A 97 -14.01 7.41 6.85
C ASN A 97 -13.96 7.01 5.36
N ASN A 98 -15.07 6.54 4.84
CA ASN A 98 -15.17 6.12 3.44
C ASN A 98 -14.76 7.23 2.48
N GLY A 99 -14.00 6.86 1.44
CA GLY A 99 -13.60 7.77 0.37
C GLY A 99 -12.32 8.56 0.63
N GLN A 100 -11.66 8.37 1.78
CA GLN A 100 -10.31 8.90 1.99
C GLN A 100 -9.32 8.18 1.07
N SER A 101 -8.49 8.96 0.39
CA SER A 101 -7.47 8.45 -0.53
C SER A 101 -6.42 9.51 -0.79
N ILE A 102 -5.24 9.09 -1.20
CA ILE A 102 -4.20 9.94 -1.78
C ILE A 102 -4.04 9.58 -3.25
N ASP A 103 -4.24 10.54 -4.14
CA ASP A 103 -4.19 10.37 -5.61
C ASP A 103 -5.04 9.20 -6.14
N GLY A 104 -6.14 8.88 -5.42
CA GLY A 104 -7.05 7.78 -5.74
C GLY A 104 -6.70 6.44 -5.09
N TYR A 105 -5.56 6.33 -4.42
CA TYR A 105 -5.16 5.12 -3.68
C TYR A 105 -5.65 5.19 -2.23
N ASN A 106 -6.38 4.16 -1.81
CA ASN A 106 -6.88 4.06 -0.43
C ASN A 106 -6.04 3.12 0.45
N VAL A 107 -5.14 2.34 -0.13
CA VAL A 107 -4.23 1.43 0.59
C VAL A 107 -2.79 1.64 0.19
N LEU A 108 -1.93 1.88 1.18
CA LEU A 108 -0.47 1.94 1.00
C LEU A 108 0.20 0.79 1.75
N LYS A 109 1.15 0.12 1.10
CA LYS A 109 1.95 -0.95 1.70
C LYS A 109 3.37 -0.48 1.93
N LEU A 110 3.80 -0.44 3.18
CA LEU A 110 5.15 -0.04 3.57
C LEU A 110 6.00 -1.26 3.87
N SER A 111 7.04 -1.48 3.08
CA SER A 111 8.03 -2.54 3.28
C SER A 111 9.26 -1.98 4.00
N ASN A 112 9.74 -2.67 5.03
CA ASN A 112 10.79 -2.19 5.93
C ASN A 112 12.23 -2.37 5.41
N GLY A 113 12.41 -2.82 4.16
CA GLY A 113 13.73 -3.10 3.58
C GLY A 113 14.40 -4.36 4.17
N PHE A 114 13.61 -5.35 4.58
CA PHE A 114 14.12 -6.59 5.16
C PHE A 114 15.11 -7.29 4.20
N ARG A 115 16.34 -7.57 4.70
CA ARG A 115 17.44 -8.15 3.91
C ARG A 115 17.86 -7.34 2.68
N ASP A 116 17.45 -6.08 2.60
CA ASP A 116 17.88 -5.16 1.55
C ASP A 116 18.51 -3.88 2.14
N PRO A 117 19.80 -3.91 2.51
CA PRO A 117 20.46 -2.73 3.05
C PRO A 117 20.63 -1.60 2.05
N SER A 118 20.42 -1.87 0.75
CA SER A 118 20.46 -0.86 -0.31
C SER A 118 19.16 -0.10 -0.46
N PHE A 119 18.04 -0.66 -0.01
CA PHE A 119 16.66 -0.20 -0.24
C PHE A 119 16.24 -0.10 -1.72
N VAL A 120 17.09 -0.54 -2.65
CA VAL A 120 16.87 -0.35 -4.10
C VAL A 120 16.11 -1.52 -4.72
N ARG A 121 16.27 -2.73 -4.18
CA ARG A 121 15.83 -3.96 -4.86
C ARG A 121 14.34 -3.97 -5.15
N GLU A 122 13.50 -3.61 -4.18
CA GLU A 122 12.04 -3.69 -4.33
C GLU A 122 11.56 -2.67 -5.36
N VAL A 123 11.97 -1.40 -5.25
CA VAL A 123 11.60 -0.34 -6.20
C VAL A 123 12.08 -0.68 -7.61
N LEU A 124 13.36 -1.03 -7.76
CA LEU A 124 13.95 -1.38 -9.05
C LEU A 124 13.29 -2.62 -9.67
N SER A 125 12.91 -3.62 -8.86
CA SER A 125 12.23 -4.81 -9.36
C SER A 125 10.86 -4.49 -9.95
N TYR A 126 10.08 -3.63 -9.29
CA TYR A 126 8.79 -3.19 -9.81
C TYR A 126 8.94 -2.30 -11.04
N GLU A 127 9.92 -1.39 -11.06
CA GLU A 127 10.23 -0.56 -12.22
C GLU A 127 10.60 -1.43 -13.43
N MET A 128 11.50 -2.39 -13.27
CA MET A 128 11.87 -3.31 -14.35
C MET A 128 10.70 -4.20 -14.80
N ALA A 129 9.89 -4.69 -13.86
CA ALA A 129 8.74 -5.55 -14.18
C ALA A 129 7.67 -4.80 -14.97
N SER A 130 7.46 -3.51 -14.69
CA SER A 130 6.46 -2.67 -15.36
C SER A 130 6.69 -2.51 -16.86
N GLU A 131 7.92 -2.71 -17.33
CA GLU A 131 8.25 -2.72 -18.76
C GLU A 131 7.69 -3.94 -19.50
N TYR A 132 7.33 -5.01 -18.79
CA TYR A 132 6.95 -6.30 -19.39
C TYR A 132 5.57 -6.79 -18.97
N MET A 133 5.06 -6.32 -17.82
CA MET A 133 3.79 -6.77 -17.26
C MET A 133 3.18 -5.73 -16.31
N PRO A 134 1.87 -5.78 -16.05
CA PRO A 134 1.27 -5.02 -14.97
C PRO A 134 2.01 -5.26 -13.66
N SER A 135 2.49 -4.18 -13.05
CA SER A 135 3.32 -4.22 -11.86
C SER A 135 2.90 -3.12 -10.89
N PRO A 136 2.90 -3.37 -9.57
CA PRO A 136 2.65 -2.32 -8.60
C PRO A 136 3.64 -1.16 -8.74
N LYS A 137 3.14 0.05 -8.60
CA LYS A 137 3.99 1.24 -8.46
C LYS A 137 4.70 1.20 -7.11
N ALA A 138 5.92 1.73 -7.06
CA ALA A 138 6.69 1.79 -5.83
C ALA A 138 7.55 3.05 -5.76
N THR A 139 7.64 3.61 -4.55
CA THR A 139 8.49 4.76 -4.24
C THR A 139 9.06 4.60 -2.82
N TYR A 140 9.77 5.61 -2.31
CA TYR A 140 10.28 5.60 -0.95
C TYR A 140 9.40 6.42 -0.02
N ALA A 141 9.38 6.05 1.27
CA ALA A 141 8.72 6.81 2.31
C ALA A 141 9.59 6.94 3.56
N LYS A 142 9.78 8.18 4.01
CA LYS A 142 10.31 8.48 5.33
C LYS A 142 9.14 8.50 6.31
N VAL A 143 9.12 7.56 7.25
CA VAL A 143 8.00 7.38 8.17
C VAL A 143 8.36 7.89 9.56
N THR A 144 7.50 8.74 10.12
CA THR A 144 7.53 9.11 11.54
C THR A 144 6.25 8.62 12.23
N VAL A 145 6.35 8.31 13.50
CA VAL A 145 5.20 8.02 14.36
C VAL A 145 5.29 8.89 15.61
N ASN A 146 4.25 9.66 15.88
CA ASN A 146 4.20 10.61 17.00
C ASN A 146 5.44 11.52 17.04
N GLY A 147 5.90 11.98 15.86
CA GLY A 147 7.08 12.81 15.71
C GLY A 147 8.43 12.09 15.81
N THR A 148 8.45 10.80 16.10
CA THR A 148 9.68 10.00 16.16
C THR A 148 9.94 9.34 14.81
N LEU A 149 11.15 9.52 14.27
CA LEU A 149 11.54 8.88 13.01
C LEU A 149 11.68 7.37 13.20
N ILE A 150 10.87 6.60 12.47
CA ILE A 150 10.94 5.13 12.44
C ILE A 150 11.93 4.65 11.37
N GLY A 151 11.95 5.32 10.22
CA GLY A 151 12.95 5.04 9.19
C GLY A 151 12.46 5.22 7.76
N LEU A 152 13.30 4.75 6.83
CA LEU A 152 12.99 4.69 5.40
C LEU A 152 12.30 3.36 5.07
N TYR A 153 11.23 3.45 4.31
CA TYR A 153 10.45 2.31 3.80
C TYR A 153 10.36 2.37 2.28
N THR A 154 10.08 1.25 1.66
CA THR A 154 9.51 1.22 0.31
C THR A 154 7.99 1.31 0.43
N CYS A 155 7.39 2.33 -0.19
CA CYS A 155 5.94 2.47 -0.30
C CYS A 155 5.48 1.84 -1.61
N VAL A 156 4.59 0.86 -1.53
CA VAL A 156 4.16 0.04 -2.65
C VAL A 156 2.64 0.10 -2.80
N GLN A 157 2.18 0.23 -4.04
CA GLN A 157 0.77 0.17 -4.41
C GLN A 157 0.17 -1.18 -3.97
N SER A 158 -1.03 -1.15 -3.44
CA SER A 158 -1.78 -2.38 -3.18
C SER A 158 -2.22 -3.00 -4.50
N ILE A 159 -2.12 -4.33 -4.61
CA ILE A 159 -2.79 -5.07 -5.69
C ILE A 159 -4.19 -5.37 -5.17
N ASP A 160 -5.16 -4.63 -5.67
CA ASP A 160 -6.57 -4.63 -5.27
C ASP A 160 -7.45 -4.22 -6.48
N ASP A 161 -8.72 -3.89 -6.23
CA ASP A 161 -9.66 -3.50 -7.29
C ASP A 161 -9.21 -2.25 -8.06
N ASP A 162 -8.49 -1.32 -7.40
CA ASP A 162 -7.97 -0.13 -8.07
C ASP A 162 -6.83 -0.50 -9.01
N PHE A 163 -5.93 -1.39 -8.59
CA PHE A 163 -4.87 -1.93 -9.44
C PHE A 163 -5.43 -2.71 -10.64
N THR A 164 -6.44 -3.56 -10.40
CA THR A 164 -7.05 -4.35 -11.49
C THR A 164 -7.78 -3.44 -12.48
N ASN A 165 -8.48 -2.41 -12.00
CA ASN A 165 -9.11 -1.44 -12.86
C ASN A 165 -8.10 -0.59 -13.66
N GLU A 166 -7.00 -0.20 -13.06
CA GLU A 166 -5.94 0.58 -13.73
C GLU A 166 -5.29 -0.21 -14.87
N ASN A 167 -5.06 -1.51 -14.66
CA ASN A 167 -4.29 -2.33 -15.59
C ASN A 167 -5.13 -3.19 -16.53
N PHE A 168 -6.36 -3.57 -16.13
CA PHE A 168 -7.22 -4.48 -16.88
C PHE A 168 -8.60 -3.90 -17.18
N TYR A 169 -8.89 -2.67 -16.75
CA TYR A 169 -10.18 -1.98 -16.92
C TYR A 169 -11.35 -2.76 -16.30
N GLU A 170 -11.07 -3.54 -15.26
CA GLU A 170 -12.05 -4.40 -14.59
C GLU A 170 -11.85 -4.34 -13.07
N ARG A 171 -12.95 -4.07 -12.34
CA ARG A 171 -12.97 -4.06 -10.87
C ARG A 171 -13.59 -5.34 -10.29
N LYS A 172 -14.33 -6.07 -11.13
CA LYS A 172 -15.08 -7.26 -10.74
C LYS A 172 -14.59 -8.43 -11.55
N GLY A 173 -14.37 -9.50 -10.91
CA GLY A 173 -13.89 -10.72 -11.55
C GLY A 173 -13.04 -11.54 -10.59
N PRO A 174 -12.82 -12.81 -10.91
CA PRO A 174 -12.04 -13.68 -10.04
C PRO A 174 -10.61 -13.14 -9.87
N PHE A 175 -10.26 -12.81 -8.65
CA PHE A 175 -8.91 -12.36 -8.28
C PHE A 175 -8.33 -13.32 -7.26
N PHE A 176 -7.22 -13.96 -7.60
CA PHE A 176 -6.57 -14.95 -6.78
C PHE A 176 -5.16 -14.52 -6.42
N LYS A 177 -4.86 -14.62 -5.14
CA LYS A 177 -3.51 -14.50 -4.61
C LYS A 177 -2.90 -15.88 -4.50
N VAL A 178 -1.68 -16.05 -5.01
CA VAL A 178 -0.91 -17.27 -4.76
C VAL A 178 -0.34 -17.19 -3.36
N ASP A 179 -0.76 -18.10 -2.49
CA ASP A 179 -0.30 -18.14 -1.11
C ASP A 179 -0.30 -19.60 -0.60
N ASN A 180 0.60 -19.87 0.33
CA ASN A 180 0.54 -21.13 1.08
C ASN A 180 -0.50 -20.99 2.19
N THR A 181 -1.73 -21.36 1.89
CA THR A 181 -2.87 -21.21 2.82
C THR A 181 -2.75 -22.13 4.06
N GLY A 182 -1.86 -23.13 4.04
CA GLY A 182 -1.79 -24.15 5.08
C GLY A 182 -2.97 -25.14 5.08
N ILE A 183 -3.93 -24.99 4.16
CA ILE A 183 -5.10 -25.88 4.05
C ILE A 183 -4.64 -27.24 3.52
N ILE A 184 -4.99 -28.29 4.24
CA ILE A 184 -4.76 -29.67 3.82
C ILE A 184 -6.03 -30.18 3.12
N VAL A 185 -5.92 -30.49 1.82
CA VAL A 185 -7.01 -31.07 1.05
C VAL A 185 -6.69 -32.55 0.79
N PRO A 186 -7.46 -33.51 1.33
CA PRO A 186 -7.22 -34.93 1.13
C PRO A 186 -7.19 -35.30 -0.37
N GLY A 187 -6.24 -36.11 -0.77
CA GLY A 187 -6.08 -36.52 -2.16
C GLY A 187 -5.35 -35.53 -3.08
N CYS A 188 -5.04 -34.35 -2.60
CA CYS A 188 -4.28 -33.37 -3.34
C CYS A 188 -2.80 -33.46 -3.00
N SER A 189 -1.97 -33.73 -4.00
CA SER A 189 -0.50 -33.75 -3.91
C SER A 189 0.08 -32.71 -4.86
N GLY A 190 1.33 -32.34 -4.65
CA GLY A 190 2.03 -31.37 -5.50
C GLY A 190 2.74 -30.31 -4.68
N SER A 191 3.62 -29.56 -5.32
CA SER A 191 4.32 -28.44 -4.67
C SER A 191 3.41 -27.23 -4.58
N LEU A 192 3.45 -26.54 -3.44
CA LEU A 192 2.71 -25.29 -3.25
C LEU A 192 3.37 -24.15 -4.06
N GLY A 193 2.55 -23.24 -4.56
CA GLY A 193 3.03 -22.02 -5.24
C GLY A 193 3.42 -22.20 -6.70
N ILE A 194 3.12 -23.36 -7.33
CA ILE A 194 3.27 -23.56 -8.76
C ILE A 194 1.90 -23.46 -9.44
N LEU A 195 1.87 -22.88 -10.66
CA LEU A 195 0.70 -22.90 -11.54
C LEU A 195 0.55 -24.32 -12.11
N GLU A 196 -0.06 -25.19 -11.34
CA GLU A 196 -0.32 -26.59 -11.72
C GLU A 196 -1.82 -26.78 -11.94
N TYR A 197 -2.18 -27.54 -12.97
CA TYR A 197 -3.58 -27.90 -13.19
C TYR A 197 -4.00 -29.03 -12.27
N TYR A 198 -5.07 -28.83 -11.54
CA TYR A 198 -5.74 -29.85 -10.74
C TYR A 198 -7.12 -30.17 -11.33
N SER A 199 -7.40 -31.45 -11.53
CA SER A 199 -8.73 -31.90 -11.96
C SER A 199 -9.81 -31.72 -10.86
N ASP A 200 -9.40 -31.80 -9.59
CA ASP A 200 -10.25 -31.44 -8.45
C ASP A 200 -10.01 -29.98 -8.09
N THR A 201 -11.05 -29.17 -8.25
CA THR A 201 -11.01 -27.73 -7.97
C THR A 201 -10.70 -27.40 -6.52
N ASN A 202 -11.01 -28.30 -5.58
CA ASN A 202 -10.69 -28.10 -4.17
C ASN A 202 -9.17 -28.08 -3.93
N CYS A 203 -8.38 -28.69 -4.79
CA CYS A 203 -6.92 -28.70 -4.64
C CYS A 203 -6.30 -27.30 -4.76
N TYR A 204 -6.96 -26.38 -5.46
CA TYR A 204 -6.48 -25.01 -5.59
C TYR A 204 -6.46 -24.24 -4.25
N GLN A 205 -7.32 -24.59 -3.31
CA GLN A 205 -7.38 -23.97 -1.97
C GLN A 205 -6.07 -24.11 -1.17
N ARG A 206 -5.18 -25.00 -1.56
CA ARG A 206 -3.86 -25.17 -0.92
C ARG A 206 -2.87 -24.07 -1.28
N ALA A 207 -3.02 -23.50 -2.49
CA ALA A 207 -2.03 -22.61 -3.09
C ALA A 207 -2.61 -21.25 -3.52
N TYR A 208 -3.93 -21.10 -3.46
CA TYR A 208 -4.62 -19.91 -3.91
C TYR A 208 -5.66 -19.47 -2.89
N GLU A 209 -5.60 -18.19 -2.55
CA GLU A 209 -6.62 -17.48 -1.79
C GLU A 209 -7.42 -16.60 -2.75
N MET A 210 -8.75 -16.68 -2.71
CA MET A 210 -9.60 -15.82 -3.50
C MET A 210 -9.78 -14.50 -2.74
N GLU A 211 -9.30 -13.41 -3.32
CA GLU A 211 -9.37 -12.06 -2.74
C GLU A 211 -10.62 -11.30 -3.20
N SER A 212 -11.21 -11.70 -4.33
CA SER A 212 -12.49 -11.13 -4.80
C SER A 212 -13.66 -11.71 -4.03
N THR A 213 -14.75 -10.93 -3.95
CA THR A 213 -16.01 -11.32 -3.28
C THR A 213 -17.06 -11.85 -4.26
N ASP A 214 -16.72 -11.99 -5.53
CA ASP A 214 -17.66 -12.40 -6.61
C ASP A 214 -17.74 -13.91 -6.79
#